data_752fb287bad64c3464ac06849c00c76f
#
_entry.id   752fb287bad64c3464ac06849c00c76f
#
_cell.length_a   1.000
_cell.length_b   1.000
_cell.length_c   1.000
_cell.angle_alpha   90.00
_cell.angle_beta   90.00
_cell.angle_gamma   90.00
#
_symmetry.space_group_name_H-M   'P 1'
#
loop_
_entity.id
_entity.type
_entity.pdbx_description
1 polymer ?
#
loop_
_entity_poly.entity_id
_entity_poly.type
_entity_poly.pdbx_seq_one_letter_code
_entity_poly.pdbx_strand_id
1 'polypeptide(L)'
;MKNKVLALVTGLSSLVLLAACSNQQNGLTSTTSSSSVEQSQSSSSESSSTSTSSSSSQEKKVDTSAYDSIISKYQTAVANNQTDASLNFLVVNYANSQTSPASTVYTYRDLDGNGVDELVLAFKPGRLFKEHVITDIYTISKDSGKVIRLTEGQQLGMLGERMTLAYLKDNTFSYYGSAGAMAGGGSGYRFSSDGQSLVKEDSDSGAEKADLSNWDWKDLN
;
A
#
# COMPACT_ATOMS: atom_id res chain seq x y z
N MET A 1 -30.54 -12.22 -47.41
CA MET A 1 -31.71 -11.67 -46.73
C MET A 1 -31.23 -10.84 -45.55
N LYS A 2 -31.52 -9.53 -45.56
CA LYS A 2 -31.04 -8.55 -44.59
C LYS A 2 -32.08 -8.43 -43.47
N ASN A 3 -31.72 -8.63 -42.22
CA ASN A 3 -32.55 -8.21 -41.10
C ASN A 3 -31.75 -7.18 -40.25
N LYS A 4 -32.15 -5.94 -40.37
CA LYS A 4 -31.74 -4.82 -39.49
C LYS A 4 -32.70 -4.85 -38.29
N VAL A 5 -32.19 -4.99 -37.09
CA VAL A 5 -32.90 -4.72 -35.85
C VAL A 5 -32.42 -3.36 -35.32
N LEU A 6 -33.34 -2.41 -35.34
CA LEU A 6 -33.17 -1.07 -34.78
C LEU A 6 -33.63 -1.08 -33.33
N ALA A 7 -32.75 -0.93 -32.39
CA ALA A 7 -33.09 -0.77 -30.98
C ALA A 7 -33.10 0.73 -30.60
N LEU A 8 -34.28 1.17 -30.22
CA LEU A 8 -34.55 2.53 -29.72
C LEU A 8 -34.17 2.60 -28.24
N VAL A 9 -33.25 3.45 -27.84
CA VAL A 9 -32.92 3.71 -26.43
C VAL A 9 -33.55 5.04 -26.04
N THR A 10 -34.58 4.94 -25.22
CA THR A 10 -35.27 6.08 -24.57
C THR A 10 -34.46 6.49 -23.34
N GLY A 11 -34.05 7.79 -23.31
CA GLY A 11 -33.40 8.39 -22.17
C GLY A 11 -34.34 8.66 -21.02
N LEU A 12 -33.89 8.42 -19.80
CA LEU A 12 -34.49 8.93 -18.58
C LEU A 12 -33.48 9.88 -17.92
N SER A 13 -33.80 11.17 -17.97
CA SER A 13 -33.11 12.22 -17.22
C SER A 13 -33.65 12.24 -15.80
N SER A 14 -32.79 12.00 -14.81
CA SER A 14 -33.12 12.21 -13.39
C SER A 14 -32.41 13.49 -12.91
N LEU A 15 -33.22 14.50 -12.65
CA LEU A 15 -32.84 15.70 -11.91
C LEU A 15 -32.62 15.34 -10.44
N VAL A 16 -31.46 15.67 -9.88
CA VAL A 16 -31.22 15.63 -8.44
C VAL A 16 -31.08 17.07 -7.93
N LEU A 17 -32.00 17.44 -7.06
CA LEU A 17 -32.09 18.71 -6.34
C LEU A 17 -30.98 18.80 -5.27
N LEU A 18 -30.22 19.90 -5.31
CA LEU A 18 -29.35 20.35 -4.23
C LEU A 18 -30.18 20.93 -3.09
N ALA A 19 -30.05 20.38 -1.90
CA ALA A 19 -30.48 21.06 -0.65
C ALA A 19 -29.22 21.54 0.07
N ALA A 20 -29.05 22.86 0.09
CA ALA A 20 -28.09 23.56 0.91
C ALA A 20 -28.73 23.76 2.32
N CYS A 21 -28.04 23.36 3.36
CA CYS A 21 -28.31 23.82 4.73
C CYS A 21 -27.03 24.44 5.30
N SER A 22 -27.05 25.75 5.30
CA SER A 22 -26.21 26.59 6.16
C SER A 22 -26.71 26.54 7.60
N ASN A 23 -25.85 26.42 8.60
CA ASN A 23 -26.15 26.98 9.89
C ASN A 23 -24.90 27.58 10.56
N GLN A 24 -25.13 28.79 11.07
CA GLN A 24 -24.21 29.76 11.63
C GLN A 24 -23.90 29.49 13.12
N GLN A 25 -22.67 29.87 13.45
CA GLN A 25 -22.21 30.76 14.56
C GLN A 25 -22.79 30.64 15.97
N ASN A 26 -21.91 30.60 16.91
CA ASN A 26 -21.56 31.50 18.05
C ASN A 26 -21.03 30.64 19.20
N GLY A 27 -20.00 30.98 19.92
CA GLY A 27 -19.66 32.08 20.73
C GLY A 27 -18.35 31.93 21.48
N LEU A 28 -17.66 33.02 21.63
CA LEU A 28 -16.53 33.24 22.52
C LEU A 28 -16.87 32.94 23.99
N THR A 29 -15.91 32.42 24.73
CA THR A 29 -15.51 33.04 26.02
C THR A 29 -14.14 32.57 26.48
N SER A 30 -13.31 33.55 26.67
CA SER A 30 -12.03 33.52 27.35
C SER A 30 -12.20 33.32 28.87
N THR A 31 -11.33 32.60 29.52
CA THR A 31 -10.88 32.96 30.87
C THR A 31 -9.50 32.41 31.18
N THR A 32 -8.64 33.32 31.48
CA THR A 32 -7.30 33.31 32.04
C THR A 32 -7.29 32.91 33.51
N SER A 33 -6.26 32.21 33.99
CA SER A 33 -5.60 32.33 35.33
C SER A 33 -4.66 31.13 35.48
N SER A 34 -3.37 31.27 35.42
CA SER A 34 -2.36 31.79 36.33
C SER A 34 -1.97 30.89 37.49
N SER A 35 -0.65 30.62 37.52
CA SER A 35 0.29 30.39 38.64
C SER A 35 0.10 29.10 39.47
N SER A 36 1.15 28.43 39.95
CA SER A 36 2.58 28.72 40.24
C SER A 36 3.28 27.44 40.65
N VAL A 37 4.51 27.30 40.21
CA VAL A 37 5.75 27.05 40.93
C VAL A 37 5.66 26.15 42.19
N GLU A 38 6.37 25.05 42.20
CA GLU A 38 7.48 24.81 43.13
C GLU A 38 8.29 23.57 42.77
N GLN A 39 9.50 23.78 42.83
CA GLN A 39 10.75 23.16 42.73
C GLN A 39 11.05 22.33 44.00
N SER A 40 11.57 21.12 43.86
CA SER A 40 12.54 20.59 44.83
C SER A 40 13.39 19.47 44.24
N GLN A 41 14.67 19.72 44.37
CA GLN A 41 15.85 18.90 44.14
C GLN A 41 15.95 17.72 45.12
N SER A 42 16.59 16.66 44.71
CA SER A 42 17.93 16.15 45.10
C SER A 42 17.97 14.64 44.94
N SER A 43 18.88 14.19 44.21
CA SER A 43 20.24 13.71 44.39
C SER A 43 20.38 12.26 44.81
N SER A 44 21.22 11.64 44.03
CA SER A 44 22.33 10.72 44.25
C SER A 44 22.07 9.22 44.01
N SER A 45 22.77 8.76 42.97
CA SER A 45 23.92 7.81 42.94
C SER A 45 23.60 6.41 43.46
N GLU A 46 23.86 5.41 42.71
CA GLU A 46 25.06 4.66 42.35
C GLU A 46 24.73 3.41 41.54
N SER A 47 25.43 3.25 40.50
CA SER A 47 26.33 2.12 40.15
C SER A 47 25.79 0.69 40.37
N SER A 48 25.63 -0.04 39.36
CA SER A 48 26.53 -1.09 38.87
C SER A 48 25.85 -2.20 38.13
N SER A 49 26.57 -2.58 37.19
CA SER A 49 26.89 -3.86 36.57
C SER A 49 26.08 -4.31 35.41
N THR A 50 26.73 -4.06 34.30
CA THR A 50 26.89 -4.89 33.10
C THR A 50 26.48 -6.35 33.31
N SER A 51 25.43 -6.75 32.64
CA SER A 51 25.33 -8.11 32.13
C SER A 51 24.85 -8.00 30.69
N THR A 52 25.81 -8.00 29.78
CA THR A 52 25.65 -8.28 28.38
C THR A 52 25.16 -9.71 28.21
N SER A 53 23.86 -9.91 28.24
CA SER A 53 23.27 -11.14 27.70
C SER A 53 22.99 -10.84 26.22
N SER A 54 23.97 -11.17 25.39
CA SER A 54 23.73 -11.43 23.96
C SER A 54 22.80 -12.62 23.83
N SER A 55 21.50 -12.39 23.93
CA SER A 55 20.53 -13.32 23.41
C SER A 55 20.58 -13.19 21.89
N SER A 56 21.29 -14.11 21.24
CA SER A 56 21.07 -14.43 19.86
C SER A 56 19.64 -14.99 19.78
N SER A 57 18.66 -14.11 19.62
CA SER A 57 17.36 -14.49 19.11
C SER A 57 17.61 -15.01 17.70
N GLN A 58 17.61 -16.32 17.54
CA GLN A 58 17.41 -16.93 16.24
C GLN A 58 16.06 -16.40 15.74
N GLU A 59 16.10 -15.40 14.86
CA GLU A 59 14.93 -14.99 14.08
C GLU A 59 14.40 -16.27 13.42
N LYS A 60 13.26 -16.73 13.87
CA LYS A 60 12.55 -17.83 13.23
C LYS A 60 12.11 -17.28 11.88
N LYS A 61 12.91 -17.53 10.84
CA LYS A 61 12.60 -17.13 9.47
C LYS A 61 11.20 -17.64 9.15
N VAL A 62 10.28 -16.71 8.89
CA VAL A 62 8.91 -17.05 8.51
C VAL A 62 8.97 -17.86 7.23
N ASP A 63 8.20 -18.93 7.17
CA ASP A 63 8.09 -19.75 5.97
C ASP A 63 7.35 -18.99 4.87
N THR A 64 8.11 -18.51 3.90
CA THR A 64 7.57 -17.77 2.74
C THR A 64 7.01 -18.68 1.64
N SER A 65 7.06 -20.01 1.81
CA SER A 65 6.57 -20.98 0.81
C SER A 65 5.05 -20.82 0.52
N ALA A 66 4.29 -20.26 1.47
CA ALA A 66 2.88 -19.95 1.24
C ALA A 66 2.65 -18.99 0.06
N TYR A 67 3.64 -18.16 -0.28
CA TYR A 67 3.57 -17.23 -1.42
C TYR A 67 3.86 -17.88 -2.77
N ASP A 68 4.41 -19.09 -2.81
CA ASP A 68 4.78 -19.77 -4.07
C ASP A 68 3.56 -19.93 -5.00
N SER A 69 2.38 -20.15 -4.41
CA SER A 69 1.13 -20.23 -5.17
C SER A 69 0.77 -18.90 -5.85
N ILE A 70 1.04 -17.77 -5.20
CA ILE A 70 0.79 -16.43 -5.77
C ILE A 70 1.78 -16.13 -6.88
N ILE A 71 3.07 -16.40 -6.65
CA ILE A 71 4.13 -16.23 -7.66
C ILE A 71 3.81 -17.06 -8.89
N SER A 72 3.46 -18.36 -8.72
CA SER A 72 3.09 -19.26 -9.81
C SER A 72 1.86 -18.79 -10.59
N LYS A 73 0.87 -18.21 -9.91
CA LYS A 73 -0.31 -17.61 -10.57
C LYS A 73 0.10 -16.42 -11.47
N TYR A 74 0.94 -15.51 -10.97
CA TYR A 74 1.43 -14.40 -11.79
C TYR A 74 2.25 -14.89 -12.99
N GLN A 75 3.16 -15.84 -12.78
CA GLN A 75 3.97 -16.43 -13.87
C GLN A 75 3.08 -17.06 -14.93
N THR A 76 2.08 -17.83 -14.53
CA THR A 76 1.10 -18.46 -15.43
C THR A 76 0.28 -17.42 -16.17
N ALA A 77 -0.23 -16.39 -15.47
CA ALA A 77 -1.02 -15.33 -16.07
C ALA A 77 -0.22 -14.54 -17.12
N VAL A 78 1.05 -14.21 -16.82
CA VAL A 78 1.95 -13.53 -17.76
C VAL A 78 2.26 -14.43 -18.96
N ALA A 79 2.63 -15.70 -18.75
CA ALA A 79 2.98 -16.62 -19.83
C ALA A 79 1.81 -16.86 -20.80
N ASN A 80 0.58 -16.92 -20.29
CA ASN A 80 -0.61 -17.16 -21.08
C ASN A 80 -1.29 -15.87 -21.58
N ASN A 81 -0.80 -14.69 -21.19
CA ASN A 81 -1.44 -13.40 -21.43
C ASN A 81 -2.92 -13.40 -21.00
N GLN A 82 -3.20 -13.96 -19.81
CA GLN A 82 -4.54 -14.08 -19.25
C GLN A 82 -4.60 -13.36 -17.90
N THR A 83 -5.53 -12.43 -17.77
CA THR A 83 -5.75 -11.72 -16.51
C THR A 83 -6.62 -12.56 -15.56
N ASP A 84 -6.32 -12.48 -14.28
CA ASP A 84 -7.09 -13.06 -13.18
C ASP A 84 -7.53 -11.94 -12.24
N ALA A 85 -8.79 -11.91 -11.84
CA ALA A 85 -9.36 -10.89 -10.97
C ALA A 85 -8.70 -10.85 -9.56
N SER A 86 -8.08 -11.96 -9.13
CA SER A 86 -7.33 -12.03 -7.87
C SER A 86 -5.93 -11.42 -7.94
N LEU A 87 -5.47 -11.01 -9.12
CA LEU A 87 -4.14 -10.45 -9.39
C LEU A 87 -4.25 -8.99 -9.88
N ASN A 88 -3.14 -8.26 -9.83
CA ASN A 88 -3.06 -6.97 -10.51
C ASN A 88 -2.90 -7.21 -12.02
N PHE A 89 -3.95 -6.93 -12.79
CA PHE A 89 -3.97 -7.16 -14.24
C PHE A 89 -2.92 -6.32 -15.00
N LEU A 90 -2.46 -5.19 -14.44
CA LEU A 90 -1.42 -4.37 -15.06
C LEU A 90 -0.09 -5.11 -15.16
N VAL A 91 0.20 -6.02 -14.25
CA VAL A 91 1.41 -6.87 -14.34
C VAL A 91 1.38 -7.69 -15.63
N VAL A 92 0.25 -8.33 -15.95
CA VAL A 92 0.09 -9.12 -17.17
C VAL A 92 0.11 -8.23 -18.41
N ASN A 93 -0.60 -7.10 -18.38
CA ASN A 93 -0.71 -6.20 -19.51
C ASN A 93 0.64 -5.58 -19.89
N TYR A 94 1.43 -5.12 -18.89
CA TYR A 94 2.74 -4.54 -19.16
C TYR A 94 3.77 -5.61 -19.57
N ALA A 95 3.75 -6.79 -18.98
CA ALA A 95 4.64 -7.87 -19.39
C ALA A 95 4.44 -8.26 -20.88
N ASN A 96 3.20 -8.20 -21.37
CA ASN A 96 2.83 -8.57 -22.74
C ASN A 96 2.67 -7.37 -23.70
N SER A 97 3.01 -6.17 -23.26
CA SER A 97 2.90 -4.96 -24.08
C SER A 97 3.91 -4.94 -25.22
N GLN A 98 3.45 -4.76 -26.45
CA GLN A 98 4.32 -4.65 -27.64
C GLN A 98 5.03 -3.29 -27.71
N THR A 99 4.46 -2.25 -27.12
CA THR A 99 4.98 -0.87 -27.22
C THR A 99 5.73 -0.43 -25.99
N SER A 100 5.36 -0.93 -24.84
CA SER A 100 5.85 -0.47 -23.54
C SER A 100 5.93 -1.64 -22.54
N PRO A 101 6.79 -2.64 -22.81
CA PRO A 101 6.93 -3.77 -21.89
C PRO A 101 7.57 -3.32 -20.58
N ALA A 102 7.11 -3.90 -19.45
CA ALA A 102 7.75 -3.77 -18.17
C ALA A 102 7.94 -5.14 -17.52
N SER A 103 9.13 -5.36 -16.98
CA SER A 103 9.44 -6.56 -16.20
C SER A 103 8.96 -6.39 -14.77
N THR A 104 8.48 -7.47 -14.19
CA THR A 104 8.05 -7.51 -12.79
C THR A 104 9.07 -8.30 -11.98
N VAL A 105 9.33 -7.79 -10.79
CA VAL A 105 10.19 -8.41 -9.78
C VAL A 105 9.41 -8.57 -8.48
N TYR A 106 9.91 -9.43 -7.60
CA TYR A 106 9.34 -9.60 -6.27
C TYR A 106 10.43 -9.72 -5.21
N THR A 107 10.05 -9.45 -3.97
CA THR A 107 10.91 -9.61 -2.80
C THR A 107 10.08 -9.99 -1.58
N TYR A 108 10.76 -10.45 -0.54
CA TYR A 108 10.17 -10.68 0.78
C TYR A 108 10.75 -9.67 1.77
N ARG A 109 9.89 -8.97 2.49
CA ARG A 109 10.29 -7.93 3.43
C ARG A 109 9.27 -7.74 4.53
N ASP A 110 9.69 -7.76 5.78
CA ASP A 110 8.87 -7.34 6.92
C ASP A 110 8.69 -5.81 6.87
N LEU A 111 7.51 -5.37 6.37
CA LEU A 111 7.21 -3.97 6.13
C LEU A 111 6.67 -3.25 7.36
N ASP A 112 5.99 -3.96 8.26
CA ASP A 112 5.36 -3.37 9.45
C ASP A 112 6.11 -3.70 10.76
N GLY A 113 7.18 -4.48 10.69
CA GLY A 113 8.01 -4.86 11.83
C GLY A 113 7.38 -5.94 12.71
N ASN A 114 6.39 -6.67 12.17
CA ASN A 114 5.67 -7.69 12.93
C ASN A 114 6.37 -9.07 12.93
N GLY A 115 7.47 -9.24 12.19
CA GLY A 115 8.22 -10.48 12.05
C GLY A 115 7.65 -11.45 11.00
N VAL A 116 6.71 -11.02 10.17
CA VAL A 116 6.26 -11.72 8.96
C VAL A 116 6.77 -10.95 7.76
N ASP A 117 7.49 -11.63 6.87
CA ASP A 117 7.89 -11.01 5.61
C ASP A 117 6.69 -10.93 4.67
N GLU A 118 6.32 -9.74 4.19
CA GLU A 118 5.39 -9.54 3.11
C GLU A 118 6.02 -9.92 1.77
N LEU A 119 5.22 -10.51 0.86
CA LEU A 119 5.57 -10.61 -0.56
C LEU A 119 5.21 -9.29 -1.23
N VAL A 120 6.23 -8.59 -1.75
CA VAL A 120 6.06 -7.34 -2.50
C VAL A 120 6.38 -7.59 -3.96
N LEU A 121 5.46 -7.26 -4.86
CA LEU A 121 5.68 -7.24 -6.30
C LEU A 121 5.87 -5.80 -6.77
N ALA A 122 6.77 -5.58 -7.73
CA ALA A 122 7.03 -4.26 -8.30
C ALA A 122 7.40 -4.35 -9.78
N PHE A 123 7.09 -3.30 -10.54
CA PHE A 123 7.75 -3.10 -11.83
C PHE A 123 9.20 -2.74 -11.61
N LYS A 124 10.08 -3.37 -12.38
CA LYS A 124 11.53 -3.12 -12.37
C LYS A 124 11.85 -1.78 -13.04
N PRO A 125 12.84 -1.03 -12.53
CA PRO A 125 13.33 0.16 -13.22
C PRO A 125 13.74 -0.14 -14.66
N GLY A 126 13.35 0.75 -15.58
CA GLY A 126 13.59 0.57 -17.01
C GLY A 126 13.12 1.75 -17.85
N ARG A 127 12.63 1.45 -19.05
CA ARG A 127 12.18 2.49 -19.98
C ARG A 127 10.98 3.28 -19.46
N LEU A 128 9.99 2.59 -18.86
CA LEU A 128 8.76 3.20 -18.36
C LEU A 128 8.91 3.79 -16.96
N PHE A 129 9.53 3.03 -16.08
CA PHE A 129 9.64 3.37 -14.67
C PHE A 129 11.10 3.69 -14.34
N LYS A 130 11.34 4.81 -13.64
CA LYS A 130 12.70 5.22 -13.24
C LYS A 130 13.17 4.53 -11.98
N GLU A 131 12.24 4.01 -11.21
CA GLU A 131 12.44 3.33 -9.94
C GLU A 131 11.50 2.13 -9.84
N HIS A 132 11.66 1.30 -8.81
CA HIS A 132 10.70 0.24 -8.53
C HIS A 132 9.33 0.83 -8.20
N VAL A 133 8.29 0.35 -8.87
CA VAL A 133 6.90 0.77 -8.64
C VAL A 133 6.13 -0.42 -8.10
N ILE A 134 5.74 -0.34 -6.84
CA ILE A 134 4.97 -1.40 -6.18
C ILE A 134 3.67 -1.64 -6.96
N THR A 135 3.41 -2.90 -7.28
CA THR A 135 2.21 -3.33 -8.00
C THR A 135 1.28 -4.15 -7.14
N ASP A 136 1.82 -4.88 -6.16
CA ASP A 136 1.01 -5.70 -5.27
C ASP A 136 1.76 -6.02 -3.96
N ILE A 137 1.01 -6.23 -2.87
CA ILE A 137 1.55 -6.64 -1.58
C ILE A 137 0.66 -7.73 -0.99
N TYR A 138 1.28 -8.79 -0.47
CA TYR A 138 0.61 -9.89 0.22
C TYR A 138 1.27 -10.13 1.57
N THR A 139 0.47 -10.49 2.57
CA THR A 139 0.95 -10.93 3.88
C THR A 139 0.43 -12.34 4.21
N ILE A 140 0.98 -12.95 5.25
CA ILE A 140 0.50 -14.22 5.81
C ILE A 140 -0.15 -13.94 7.16
N SER A 141 -1.43 -14.28 7.28
CA SER A 141 -2.11 -14.22 8.58
C SER A 141 -1.43 -15.13 9.59
N LYS A 142 -0.98 -14.58 10.71
CA LYS A 142 -0.34 -15.35 11.80
C LYS A 142 -1.28 -16.37 12.42
N ASP A 143 -2.58 -16.09 12.46
CA ASP A 143 -3.59 -16.93 13.07
C ASP A 143 -3.98 -18.12 12.20
N SER A 144 -4.09 -17.89 10.88
CA SER A 144 -4.62 -18.90 9.96
C SER A 144 -3.60 -19.46 8.98
N GLY A 145 -2.44 -18.85 8.85
CA GLY A 145 -1.44 -19.18 7.82
C GLY A 145 -1.89 -18.85 6.39
N LYS A 146 -3.02 -18.16 6.21
CA LYS A 146 -3.55 -17.81 4.89
C LYS A 146 -2.84 -16.60 4.32
N VAL A 147 -2.57 -16.65 3.02
CA VAL A 147 -2.09 -15.48 2.26
C VAL A 147 -3.26 -14.51 2.05
N ILE A 148 -3.01 -13.25 2.36
CA ILE A 148 -3.94 -12.13 2.24
C ILE A 148 -3.33 -11.11 1.29
N ARG A 149 -4.09 -10.65 0.30
CA ARG A 149 -3.71 -9.55 -0.56
C ARG A 149 -4.03 -8.22 0.12
N LEU A 150 -3.00 -7.45 0.47
CA LEU A 150 -3.15 -6.16 1.16
C LEU A 150 -3.60 -5.03 0.22
N THR A 151 -3.27 -5.14 -1.05
CA THR A 151 -3.60 -4.17 -2.10
C THR A 151 -4.90 -4.50 -2.83
N GLU A 152 -5.82 -5.20 -2.19
CA GLU A 152 -7.13 -5.49 -2.76
C GLU A 152 -8.03 -4.25 -2.75
N GLY A 153 -8.94 -4.16 -3.74
CA GLY A 153 -9.93 -3.09 -3.84
C GLY A 153 -9.69 -2.12 -4.99
N GLN A 154 -10.64 -1.19 -5.16
CA GLN A 154 -10.72 -0.33 -6.36
C GLN A 154 -9.51 0.60 -6.55
N GLN A 155 -8.88 1.07 -5.47
CA GLN A 155 -7.75 1.99 -5.55
C GLN A 155 -6.41 1.26 -5.61
N LEU A 156 -6.22 0.27 -4.75
CA LEU A 156 -4.93 -0.43 -4.62
C LEU A 156 -4.80 -1.64 -5.56
N GLY A 157 -5.91 -2.20 -6.04
CA GLY A 157 -5.89 -3.37 -6.93
C GLY A 157 -5.34 -3.11 -8.34
N MET A 158 -5.03 -1.85 -8.69
CA MET A 158 -4.53 -1.43 -10.01
C MET A 158 -3.29 -0.54 -9.90
N LEU A 159 -2.40 -0.84 -8.96
CA LEU A 159 -1.14 -0.10 -8.81
C LEU A 159 -0.26 -0.24 -10.05
N GLY A 160 0.30 0.87 -10.52
CA GLY A 160 1.12 0.93 -11.72
C GLY A 160 1.39 2.37 -12.16
N GLU A 161 1.21 2.68 -13.44
CA GLU A 161 1.59 3.97 -14.00
C GLU A 161 0.84 5.17 -13.41
N ARG A 162 -0.48 5.04 -13.22
CA ARG A 162 -1.37 6.14 -12.78
C ARG A 162 -1.78 6.07 -11.33
N MET A 163 -1.56 4.95 -10.70
CA MET A 163 -1.88 4.69 -9.30
C MET A 163 -0.64 4.12 -8.65
N THR A 164 0.02 4.91 -7.81
CA THR A 164 1.29 4.53 -7.19
C THR A 164 1.14 4.44 -5.68
N LEU A 165 1.82 3.49 -5.09
CA LEU A 165 1.96 3.31 -3.65
C LEU A 165 3.44 3.36 -3.31
N ALA A 166 3.87 4.43 -2.66
CA ALA A 166 5.24 4.58 -2.20
C ALA A 166 5.34 4.14 -0.74
N TYR A 167 6.27 3.24 -0.43
CA TYR A 167 6.60 2.87 0.93
C TYR A 167 7.48 3.95 1.55
N LEU A 168 7.18 4.35 2.80
CA LEU A 168 7.84 5.42 3.53
C LEU A 168 8.73 4.86 4.64
N LYS A 169 9.70 5.65 5.11
CA LYS A 169 10.68 5.24 6.13
C LYS A 169 10.07 4.99 7.52
N ASP A 170 8.86 5.41 7.75
CA ASP A 170 8.09 5.18 8.98
C ASP A 170 7.12 3.99 8.90
N ASN A 171 7.31 3.11 7.93
CA ASN A 171 6.49 1.92 7.69
C ASN A 171 5.03 2.23 7.30
N THR A 172 4.79 3.41 6.77
CA THR A 172 3.51 3.80 6.17
C THR A 172 3.63 3.88 4.65
N PHE A 173 2.54 4.24 3.98
CA PHE A 173 2.53 4.40 2.52
C PHE A 173 1.92 5.72 2.12
N SER A 174 2.48 6.33 1.07
CA SER A 174 1.87 7.42 0.33
C SER A 174 1.29 6.90 -0.97
N TYR A 175 -0.02 7.06 -1.13
CA TYR A 175 -0.74 6.71 -2.35
C TYR A 175 -1.00 7.96 -3.18
N TYR A 176 -0.79 7.85 -4.47
CA TYR A 176 -1.22 8.84 -5.45
C TYR A 176 -1.97 8.16 -6.58
N GLY A 177 -3.15 8.69 -6.91
CA GLY A 177 -3.95 8.23 -8.04
C GLY A 177 -4.33 9.38 -8.95
N SER A 178 -4.30 9.16 -10.27
CA SER A 178 -4.70 10.13 -11.28
C SER A 178 -5.76 9.53 -12.19
N ALA A 179 -6.92 10.18 -12.21
CA ALA A 179 -8.03 9.86 -13.12
C ALA A 179 -8.00 10.65 -14.44
N GLY A 180 -6.98 11.50 -14.63
CA GLY A 180 -6.80 12.34 -15.83
C GLY A 180 -5.97 13.59 -15.53
N ALA A 181 -5.83 14.47 -16.52
CA ALA A 181 -4.95 15.64 -16.45
C ALA A 181 -5.29 16.64 -15.33
N MET A 182 -6.53 16.65 -14.85
CA MET A 182 -7.05 17.59 -13.85
C MET A 182 -7.61 16.91 -12.61
N ALA A 183 -7.53 15.59 -12.52
CA ALA A 183 -8.11 14.81 -11.43
C ALA A 183 -7.06 13.85 -10.88
N GLY A 184 -6.39 14.25 -9.84
CA GLY A 184 -5.47 13.43 -9.08
C GLY A 184 -5.61 13.71 -7.59
N GLY A 185 -5.31 12.74 -6.77
CA GLY A 185 -5.35 12.89 -5.32
C GLY A 185 -4.45 11.90 -4.62
N GLY A 186 -3.97 12.29 -3.45
CA GLY A 186 -3.17 11.47 -2.57
C GLY A 186 -3.91 11.11 -1.30
N SER A 187 -3.46 10.06 -0.66
CA SER A 187 -3.88 9.63 0.68
C SER A 187 -2.77 8.78 1.31
N GLY A 188 -2.80 8.67 2.62
CA GLY A 188 -1.91 7.74 3.32
C GLY A 188 -2.55 6.37 3.46
N TYR A 189 -1.69 5.38 3.73
CA TYR A 189 -2.10 4.07 4.19
C TYR A 189 -1.13 3.59 5.26
N ARG A 190 -1.63 2.88 6.24
CA ARG A 190 -0.84 2.17 7.24
C ARG A 190 -1.36 0.75 7.42
N PHE A 191 -0.52 -0.11 7.94
CA PHE A 191 -0.99 -1.43 8.36
C PHE A 191 -2.03 -1.32 9.47
N SER A 192 -3.03 -2.20 9.44
CA SER A 192 -3.90 -2.44 10.59
C SER A 192 -3.06 -3.02 11.75
N SER A 193 -3.60 -2.94 12.97
CA SER A 193 -2.89 -3.43 14.17
C SER A 193 -2.57 -4.93 14.14
N ASP A 194 -3.28 -5.70 13.32
CA ASP A 194 -3.04 -7.13 13.11
C ASP A 194 -2.20 -7.43 11.86
N GLY A 195 -1.75 -6.38 11.12
CA GLY A 195 -0.95 -6.51 9.90
C GLY A 195 -1.70 -7.12 8.70
N GLN A 196 -3.02 -7.34 8.79
CA GLN A 196 -3.77 -8.09 7.78
C GLN A 196 -4.52 -7.23 6.76
N SER A 197 -4.43 -5.90 6.88
CA SER A 197 -5.01 -4.96 5.93
C SER A 197 -4.27 -3.63 5.88
N LEU A 198 -4.50 -2.84 4.83
CA LEU A 198 -4.07 -1.46 4.75
C LEU A 198 -5.25 -0.54 5.07
N VAL A 199 -5.09 0.28 6.09
CA VAL A 199 -6.07 1.26 6.55
C VAL A 199 -5.77 2.59 5.87
N LYS A 200 -6.77 3.14 5.19
CA LYS A 200 -6.65 4.44 4.52
C LYS A 200 -6.65 5.59 5.52
N GLU A 201 -5.78 6.56 5.29
CA GLU A 201 -5.69 7.83 5.99
C GLU A 201 -6.00 8.98 5.03
N ASP A 202 -6.44 10.13 5.55
CA ASP A 202 -6.77 11.30 4.73
C ASP A 202 -5.56 11.90 4.01
N SER A 203 -4.37 11.77 4.61
CA SER A 203 -3.08 12.17 4.05
C SER A 203 -2.00 11.16 4.43
N ASP A 204 -0.87 11.17 3.71
CA ASP A 204 0.30 10.42 4.16
C ASP A 204 0.96 11.07 5.39
N SER A 205 1.90 10.37 6.00
CA SER A 205 2.61 10.83 7.20
C SER A 205 3.60 11.96 6.93
N GLY A 206 3.90 12.25 5.66
CA GLY A 206 4.96 13.17 5.26
C GLY A 206 6.39 12.64 5.48
N ALA A 207 6.54 11.38 5.85
CA ALA A 207 7.85 10.76 5.97
C ALA A 207 8.52 10.62 4.60
N GLU A 208 9.86 10.54 4.62
CA GLU A 208 10.63 10.34 3.40
C GLU A 208 10.36 8.97 2.78
N LYS A 209 10.32 8.94 1.44
CA LYS A 209 10.18 7.70 0.68
C LYS A 209 11.36 6.76 0.95
N ALA A 210 11.09 5.50 1.18
CA ALA A 210 12.11 4.48 1.31
C ALA A 210 12.79 4.20 -0.04
N ASP A 211 14.09 3.96 -0.01
CA ASP A 211 14.84 3.53 -1.20
C ASP A 211 14.67 2.02 -1.40
N LEU A 212 13.93 1.66 -2.43
CA LEU A 212 13.67 0.26 -2.78
C LEU A 212 14.80 -0.35 -3.64
N SER A 213 15.79 0.43 -4.08
CA SER A 213 16.85 -0.07 -4.98
C SER A 213 17.76 -1.11 -4.32
N ASN A 214 17.88 -1.05 -2.98
CA ASN A 214 18.72 -1.92 -2.17
C ASN A 214 18.02 -3.18 -1.66
N TRP A 215 16.79 -3.45 -2.10
CA TRP A 215 16.06 -4.64 -1.70
C TRP A 215 16.50 -5.85 -2.55
N ASP A 216 16.41 -7.06 -1.98
CA ASP A 216 16.77 -8.32 -2.65
C ASP A 216 15.66 -8.73 -3.63
N TRP A 217 15.65 -8.09 -4.81
CA TRP A 217 14.67 -8.33 -5.85
C TRP A 217 14.99 -9.57 -6.67
N LYS A 218 13.97 -10.38 -6.94
CA LYS A 218 14.01 -11.57 -7.79
C LYS A 218 13.13 -11.32 -9.02
N ASP A 219 13.57 -11.74 -10.20
CA ASP A 219 12.75 -11.66 -11.40
C ASP A 219 11.54 -12.60 -11.28
N LEU A 220 10.36 -12.13 -11.70
CA LEU A 220 9.14 -12.93 -11.66
C LEU A 220 9.16 -14.02 -12.74
N ASN A 221 9.80 -13.75 -13.91
CA ASN A 221 9.89 -14.63 -15.09
C ASN A 221 11.34 -14.89 -15.46
#